data_29758b8ddd87058c957f1921ddef26f2
#
_entry.id   29758b8ddd87058c957f1921ddef26f2
#
_cell.length_a   1.000
_cell.length_b   1.000
_cell.length_c   1.000
_cell.angle_alpha   90.00
_cell.angle_beta   90.00
_cell.angle_gamma   90.00
#
_symmetry.space_group_name_H-M   'P 1'
#
loop_
_entity.id
_entity.type
_entity.pdbx_description
1 polymer ?
#
loop_
_entity_poly.entity_id
_entity_poly.type
_entity_poly.pdbx_seq_one_letter_code
_entity_poly.pdbx_strand_id
1 'polypeptide(L)'
;MADTVVLSVGTRKGLFLLKSDARRDTWQLASPFHNGGEVNHATIDGRSGRLYATVNDPWFGTHVAVSPDLGATWLEQRGVPKFPEGAGRSVERLWHVEPGRPSQPGVLYCGVDPGCLFRSDDGGATWIENRALNQHSTRDQWQPGAGGLIVHSIVLDPANSSRMWVAISAAGVFRSEDGGASWQAMNSSLKNVLAKYDASAELYPEVGQCVHHLVRAAGDGDRLYAQTHYGTYRSDDGASTWTEITEGLPSDFGMMIAAHPTDQDTAFVLPLQGAEFRVPPEGKLRVYRTTDAGRSWQPLSKGLPQSDAYMGTYREAMCTDGFENAGVYFGTNTGQVYASANNGDSWRRITSDLPPVSSISATLLG
;
A
#
# COMPACT_ATOMS: atom_id res chain seq x y z
N MET A 1 -7.14 -27.65 -8.66
CA MET A 1 -5.96 -27.69 -7.76
C MET A 1 -6.36 -27.01 -6.47
N ALA A 2 -5.77 -27.35 -5.33
CA ALA A 2 -6.10 -26.63 -4.08
C ALA A 2 -5.49 -25.23 -4.15
N ASP A 3 -6.28 -24.20 -3.80
CA ASP A 3 -5.83 -22.82 -3.80
C ASP A 3 -4.58 -22.66 -2.93
N THR A 4 -3.56 -22.02 -3.47
CA THR A 4 -2.32 -21.67 -2.77
C THR A 4 -2.32 -20.19 -2.47
N VAL A 5 -2.12 -19.83 -1.20
CA VAL A 5 -1.89 -18.43 -0.81
C VAL A 5 -0.40 -18.13 -0.89
N VAL A 6 -0.05 -17.11 -1.62
CA VAL A 6 1.33 -16.60 -1.68
C VAL A 6 1.36 -15.18 -1.15
N LEU A 7 2.19 -14.94 -0.13
CA LEU A 7 2.51 -13.60 0.33
C LEU A 7 3.83 -13.17 -0.29
N SER A 8 3.80 -12.02 -0.96
CA SER A 8 5.00 -11.32 -1.42
C SER A 8 5.38 -10.30 -0.35
N VAL A 9 6.52 -10.50 0.29
CA VAL A 9 6.99 -9.70 1.44
C VAL A 9 8.20 -8.88 1.01
N GLY A 10 7.98 -7.61 0.71
CA GLY A 10 9.03 -6.63 0.45
C GLY A 10 9.72 -6.22 1.75
N THR A 11 11.03 -6.18 1.74
CA THR A 11 11.82 -5.79 2.91
C THR A 11 12.96 -4.83 2.53
N ARG A 12 13.60 -4.26 3.54
CA ARG A 12 14.78 -3.40 3.32
C ARG A 12 16.03 -4.14 2.86
N LYS A 13 15.98 -5.49 2.70
CA LYS A 13 17.13 -6.31 2.33
C LYS A 13 16.78 -7.45 1.35
N GLY A 14 15.72 -7.28 0.59
CA GLY A 14 15.27 -8.25 -0.42
C GLY A 14 13.79 -8.54 -0.38
N LEU A 15 13.36 -9.41 -1.28
CA LEU A 15 12.01 -9.93 -1.39
C LEU A 15 11.97 -11.36 -0.83
N PHE A 16 10.92 -11.67 -0.07
CA PHE A 16 10.63 -13.01 0.43
C PHE A 16 9.26 -13.47 -0.04
N LEU A 17 9.09 -14.76 -0.30
CA LEU A 17 7.79 -15.35 -0.56
C LEU A 17 7.45 -16.32 0.56
N LEU A 18 6.24 -16.21 1.08
CA LEU A 18 5.65 -17.15 2.03
C LEU A 18 4.48 -17.85 1.35
N LYS A 19 4.47 -19.17 1.33
CA LYS A 19 3.45 -19.98 0.67
C LYS A 19 2.70 -20.84 1.68
N SER A 20 1.38 -20.95 1.51
CA SER A 20 0.50 -21.79 2.31
C SER A 20 -0.61 -22.38 1.44
N ASP A 21 -1.24 -23.45 1.91
CA ASP A 21 -2.51 -23.92 1.33
C ASP A 21 -3.69 -23.03 1.76
N ALA A 22 -4.89 -23.32 1.27
CA ALA A 22 -6.11 -22.59 1.58
C ALA A 22 -6.47 -22.58 3.10
N ARG A 23 -5.94 -23.50 3.90
CA ARG A 23 -6.13 -23.52 5.36
C ARG A 23 -5.30 -22.45 6.05
N ARG A 24 -4.18 -22.04 5.42
CA ARG A 24 -3.27 -21.02 5.95
C ARG A 24 -2.69 -21.37 7.32
N ASP A 25 -2.54 -22.69 7.57
CA ASP A 25 -2.07 -23.22 8.85
C ASP A 25 -0.55 -23.33 8.93
N THR A 26 0.10 -23.61 7.83
CA THR A 26 1.55 -23.76 7.73
C THR A 26 2.09 -22.92 6.60
N TRP A 27 3.24 -22.30 6.83
CA TRP A 27 3.86 -21.39 5.87
C TRP A 27 5.26 -21.87 5.53
N GLN A 28 5.56 -21.89 4.25
CA GLN A 28 6.89 -22.18 3.73
C GLN A 28 7.54 -20.88 3.26
N LEU A 29 8.68 -20.54 3.82
CA LEU A 29 9.49 -19.40 3.42
C LEU A 29 10.38 -19.80 2.24
N ALA A 30 10.26 -19.10 1.11
CA ALA A 30 11.21 -19.20 0.02
C ALA A 30 12.45 -18.34 0.28
N SER A 31 13.56 -18.70 -0.33
CA SER A 31 14.82 -17.95 -0.23
C SER A 31 14.65 -16.48 -0.62
N PRO A 32 15.43 -15.56 -0.03
CA PRO A 32 15.36 -14.18 -0.40
C PRO A 32 15.80 -13.98 -1.86
N PHE A 33 15.13 -13.04 -2.52
CA PHE A 33 15.45 -12.57 -3.86
C PHE A 33 15.92 -11.12 -3.79
N HIS A 34 16.75 -10.68 -4.73
CA HIS A 34 17.33 -9.32 -4.75
C HIS A 34 18.05 -8.95 -3.46
N ASN A 35 18.93 -9.84 -3.01
CA ASN A 35 19.63 -9.76 -1.73
C ASN A 35 20.39 -8.44 -1.57
N GLY A 36 20.08 -7.70 -0.51
CA GLY A 36 20.68 -6.40 -0.21
C GLY A 36 19.96 -5.19 -0.79
N GLY A 37 19.16 -5.36 -1.84
CA GLY A 37 18.29 -4.31 -2.38
C GLY A 37 17.06 -4.07 -1.51
N GLU A 38 16.64 -2.80 -1.36
CA GLU A 38 15.36 -2.47 -0.72
C GLU A 38 14.22 -2.78 -1.69
N VAL A 39 13.27 -3.60 -1.26
CA VAL A 39 12.04 -3.91 -1.99
C VAL A 39 10.88 -3.21 -1.28
N ASN A 40 10.39 -2.12 -1.86
CA ASN A 40 9.31 -1.34 -1.26
C ASN A 40 7.94 -1.99 -1.48
N HIS A 41 7.71 -2.56 -2.65
CA HIS A 41 6.48 -3.29 -2.97
C HIS A 41 6.76 -4.47 -3.89
N ALA A 42 5.99 -5.55 -3.72
CA ALA A 42 5.98 -6.68 -4.64
C ALA A 42 4.58 -7.28 -4.71
N THR A 43 4.17 -7.69 -5.91
CA THR A 43 2.85 -8.27 -6.15
C THR A 43 2.89 -9.30 -7.26
N ILE A 44 1.98 -10.27 -7.21
CA ILE A 44 1.77 -11.23 -8.28
C ILE A 44 0.55 -10.78 -9.08
N ASP A 45 0.75 -10.59 -10.37
CA ASP A 45 -0.34 -10.30 -11.29
C ASP A 45 -1.21 -11.54 -11.52
N GLY A 46 -2.42 -11.53 -10.96
CA GLY A 46 -3.37 -12.64 -11.09
C GLY A 46 -3.78 -12.98 -12.53
N ARG A 47 -3.53 -12.08 -13.50
CA ARG A 47 -3.82 -12.33 -14.93
C ARG A 47 -2.77 -13.21 -15.59
N SER A 48 -1.50 -13.01 -15.22
CA SER A 48 -0.35 -13.64 -15.88
C SER A 48 0.43 -14.59 -14.97
N GLY A 49 0.20 -14.58 -13.67
CA GLY A 49 0.99 -15.30 -12.67
C GLY A 49 2.40 -14.72 -12.45
N ARG A 50 2.74 -13.61 -13.11
CA ARG A 50 4.06 -12.97 -12.99
C ARG A 50 4.18 -12.23 -11.68
N LEU A 51 5.34 -12.39 -11.05
CA LEU A 51 5.73 -11.62 -9.87
C LEU A 51 6.48 -10.37 -10.32
N TYR A 52 6.04 -9.22 -9.80
CA TYR A 52 6.68 -7.92 -9.99
C TYR A 52 7.18 -7.40 -8.65
N ALA A 53 8.35 -6.77 -8.63
CA ALA A 53 8.91 -6.14 -7.44
C ALA A 53 9.61 -4.82 -7.78
N THR A 54 9.39 -3.79 -6.96
CA THR A 54 10.17 -2.55 -7.02
C THR A 54 11.47 -2.76 -6.24
N VAL A 55 12.58 -2.77 -6.93
CA VAL A 55 13.91 -2.99 -6.33
C VAL A 55 14.71 -1.69 -6.37
N ASN A 56 15.21 -1.28 -5.22
CA ASN A 56 16.11 -0.14 -5.08
C ASN A 56 17.47 -0.66 -4.59
N ASP A 57 18.32 -1.02 -5.55
CA ASP A 57 19.62 -1.58 -5.29
C ASP A 57 20.67 -0.47 -5.18
N PRO A 58 21.48 -0.42 -4.13
CA PRO A 58 22.47 0.63 -3.94
C PRO A 58 23.63 0.58 -4.95
N TRP A 59 23.83 -0.56 -5.64
CA TRP A 59 24.92 -0.77 -6.58
C TRP A 59 24.44 -0.78 -8.05
N PHE A 60 23.26 -1.35 -8.30
CA PHE A 60 22.70 -1.54 -9.65
C PHE A 60 21.54 -0.58 -9.98
N GLY A 61 21.19 0.28 -9.03
CA GLY A 61 20.12 1.27 -9.22
C GLY A 61 18.70 0.72 -9.06
N THR A 62 17.74 1.56 -9.36
CA THR A 62 16.31 1.23 -9.21
C THR A 62 15.78 0.51 -10.44
N HIS A 63 14.99 -0.55 -10.23
CA HIS A 63 14.32 -1.26 -11.33
C HIS A 63 13.06 -2.00 -10.88
N VAL A 64 12.16 -2.30 -11.80
CA VAL A 64 11.07 -3.25 -11.60
C VAL A 64 11.56 -4.63 -12.02
N ALA A 65 11.75 -5.52 -11.05
CA ALA A 65 12.12 -6.90 -11.31
C ALA A 65 10.88 -7.71 -11.70
N VAL A 66 11.02 -8.62 -12.67
CA VAL A 66 9.94 -9.45 -13.21
C VAL A 66 10.35 -10.92 -13.19
N SER A 67 9.54 -11.77 -12.55
CA SER A 67 9.70 -13.22 -12.60
C SER A 67 8.44 -13.87 -13.19
N PRO A 68 8.58 -14.75 -14.18
CA PRO A 68 7.45 -15.49 -14.74
C PRO A 68 7.04 -16.72 -13.90
N ASP A 69 7.84 -17.11 -12.91
CA ASP A 69 7.78 -18.39 -12.23
C ASP A 69 8.02 -18.30 -10.71
N LEU A 70 7.49 -17.25 -10.10
CA LEU A 70 7.54 -16.99 -8.64
C LEU A 70 8.97 -16.98 -8.07
N GLY A 71 9.90 -16.37 -8.79
CA GLY A 71 11.28 -16.15 -8.36
C GLY A 71 12.25 -17.26 -8.76
N ALA A 72 11.80 -18.34 -9.44
CA ALA A 72 12.73 -19.37 -9.91
C ALA A 72 13.68 -18.82 -10.99
N THR A 73 13.16 -17.95 -11.86
CA THR A 73 13.97 -17.17 -12.81
C THR A 73 13.55 -15.69 -12.80
N TRP A 74 14.46 -14.82 -13.19
CA TRP A 74 14.23 -13.37 -13.33
C TRP A 74 14.55 -12.92 -14.75
N LEU A 75 13.64 -12.14 -15.34
CA LEU A 75 13.84 -11.62 -16.69
C LEU A 75 14.93 -10.56 -16.68
N GLU A 76 15.72 -10.52 -17.75
CA GLU A 76 16.66 -9.43 -17.97
C GLU A 76 15.90 -8.10 -18.07
N GLN A 77 16.36 -7.13 -17.31
CA GLN A 77 15.75 -5.82 -17.29
C GLN A 77 16.00 -5.07 -18.59
N ARG A 78 14.92 -4.60 -19.22
CA ARG A 78 14.98 -3.85 -20.48
C ARG A 78 14.81 -2.34 -20.31
N GLY A 79 14.01 -1.93 -19.32
CA GLY A 79 13.73 -0.52 -19.05
C GLY A 79 13.48 -0.26 -17.57
N VAL A 80 13.66 1.00 -17.19
CA VAL A 80 13.38 1.48 -15.83
C VAL A 80 12.50 2.72 -15.90
N PRO A 81 11.61 2.93 -14.92
CA PRO A 81 10.96 4.23 -14.75
C PRO A 81 12.02 5.32 -14.59
N LYS A 82 12.07 6.26 -15.51
CA LYS A 82 13.00 7.38 -15.47
C LYS A 82 12.40 8.62 -16.14
N PHE A 83 12.74 9.77 -15.62
CA PHE A 83 12.40 11.03 -16.26
C PHE A 83 13.18 11.22 -17.56
N PRO A 84 12.65 11.98 -18.52
CA PRO A 84 13.36 12.33 -19.74
C PRO A 84 14.71 13.02 -19.43
N GLU A 85 15.66 12.87 -20.32
CA GLU A 85 16.93 13.58 -20.24
C GLU A 85 16.68 15.10 -20.24
N GLY A 86 17.38 15.82 -19.38
CA GLY A 86 17.17 17.26 -19.20
C GLY A 86 16.00 17.67 -18.31
N ALA A 87 15.27 16.72 -17.70
CA ALA A 87 14.15 17.04 -16.81
C ALA A 87 14.57 17.70 -15.48
N GLY A 88 15.87 17.80 -15.19
CA GLY A 88 16.40 18.40 -13.96
C GLY A 88 16.10 17.62 -12.67
N ARG A 89 15.65 16.37 -12.81
CA ARG A 89 15.29 15.47 -11.70
C ARG A 89 15.52 14.02 -12.10
N SER A 90 15.72 13.16 -11.10
CA SER A 90 15.88 11.71 -11.24
C SER A 90 14.87 10.95 -10.39
N VAL A 91 14.58 9.71 -10.76
CA VAL A 91 13.86 8.78 -9.88
C VAL A 91 14.85 8.31 -8.81
N GLU A 92 14.51 8.60 -7.56
CA GLU A 92 15.36 8.23 -6.42
C GLU A 92 15.02 6.84 -5.91
N ARG A 93 13.70 6.50 -5.88
CA ARG A 93 13.20 5.20 -5.45
C ARG A 93 11.95 4.79 -6.24
N LEU A 94 11.86 3.52 -6.58
CA LEU A 94 10.60 2.91 -6.97
C LEU A 94 9.86 2.51 -5.70
N TRP A 95 8.58 2.87 -5.61
CA TRP A 95 7.82 2.63 -4.40
C TRP A 95 6.76 1.54 -4.57
N HIS A 96 5.80 1.72 -5.47
CA HIS A 96 4.68 0.82 -5.66
C HIS A 96 4.60 0.36 -7.11
N VAL A 97 4.32 -0.92 -7.35
CA VAL A 97 4.01 -1.46 -8.68
C VAL A 97 2.62 -2.10 -8.66
N GLU A 98 1.74 -1.63 -9.54
CA GLU A 98 0.36 -2.11 -9.63
C GLU A 98 0.08 -2.67 -11.02
N PRO A 99 -0.31 -3.95 -11.17
CA PRO A 99 -0.80 -4.50 -12.42
C PRO A 99 -2.08 -3.81 -12.89
N GLY A 100 -2.21 -3.58 -14.19
CA GLY A 100 -3.42 -3.04 -14.79
C GLY A 100 -4.63 -3.95 -14.61
N ARG A 101 -5.78 -3.54 -15.10
CA ARG A 101 -7.04 -4.30 -15.00
C ARG A 101 -7.01 -5.60 -15.82
N PRO A 102 -7.90 -6.57 -15.55
CA PRO A 102 -7.97 -7.82 -16.32
C PRO A 102 -8.07 -7.62 -17.85
N SER A 103 -8.74 -6.54 -18.29
CA SER A 103 -8.86 -6.17 -19.72
C SER A 103 -7.61 -5.52 -20.32
N GLN A 104 -6.56 -5.28 -19.53
CA GLN A 104 -5.36 -4.55 -19.95
C GLN A 104 -4.10 -5.42 -19.78
N PRO A 105 -3.94 -6.51 -20.56
CA PRO A 105 -2.76 -7.38 -20.44
C PRO A 105 -1.48 -6.59 -20.71
N GLY A 106 -0.46 -6.82 -19.89
CA GLY A 106 0.84 -6.13 -20.00
C GLY A 106 0.88 -4.72 -19.39
N VAL A 107 -0.26 -4.12 -19.05
CA VAL A 107 -0.25 -2.81 -18.39
C VAL A 107 0.22 -2.95 -16.94
N LEU A 108 1.15 -2.08 -16.56
CA LEU A 108 1.64 -1.88 -15.21
C LEU A 108 1.69 -0.37 -14.90
N TYR A 109 1.50 -0.04 -13.65
CA TYR A 109 1.75 1.30 -13.12
C TYR A 109 2.87 1.23 -12.08
N CYS A 110 3.69 2.26 -12.00
CA CYS A 110 4.74 2.38 -10.99
C CYS A 110 4.73 3.77 -10.35
N GLY A 111 4.52 3.80 -9.05
CA GLY A 111 4.65 5.00 -8.22
C GLY A 111 6.09 5.16 -7.73
N VAL A 112 6.62 6.37 -7.75
CA VAL A 112 8.02 6.65 -7.44
C VAL A 112 8.20 7.83 -6.46
N ASP A 113 9.42 7.99 -5.98
CA ASP A 113 9.98 9.17 -5.33
C ASP A 113 10.99 9.85 -6.29
N PRO A 114 10.89 11.16 -6.56
CA PRO A 114 9.89 12.14 -6.15
C PRO A 114 8.55 11.91 -6.86
N GLY A 115 7.47 12.06 -6.11
CA GLY A 115 6.08 11.69 -6.45
C GLY A 115 5.70 11.86 -7.91
N CYS A 116 5.75 10.76 -8.64
CA CYS A 116 5.31 10.65 -10.03
C CYS A 116 4.76 9.25 -10.28
N LEU A 117 3.91 9.14 -11.30
CA LEU A 117 3.38 7.88 -11.80
C LEU A 117 3.99 7.58 -13.17
N PHE A 118 4.44 6.34 -13.34
CA PHE A 118 4.85 5.79 -14.63
C PHE A 118 3.91 4.67 -15.05
N ARG A 119 3.75 4.49 -16.36
CA ARG A 119 2.97 3.41 -16.96
C ARG A 119 3.84 2.61 -17.92
N SER A 120 3.66 1.30 -17.90
CA SER A 120 4.16 0.36 -18.92
C SER A 120 2.97 -0.30 -19.62
N ASP A 121 3.07 -0.54 -20.92
CA ASP A 121 2.08 -1.27 -21.71
C ASP A 121 2.62 -2.64 -22.19
N ASP A 122 3.86 -2.98 -21.84
CA ASP A 122 4.60 -4.15 -22.33
C ASP A 122 5.17 -5.05 -21.21
N GLY A 123 4.52 -5.05 -20.06
CA GLY A 123 4.90 -5.90 -18.92
C GLY A 123 6.16 -5.45 -18.19
N GLY A 124 6.47 -4.15 -18.24
CA GLY A 124 7.59 -3.54 -17.53
C GLY A 124 8.86 -3.41 -18.38
N ALA A 125 8.81 -3.74 -19.69
CA ALA A 125 9.97 -3.61 -20.56
C ALA A 125 10.29 -2.14 -20.90
N THR A 126 9.25 -1.29 -21.04
CA THR A 126 9.39 0.16 -21.21
C THR A 126 8.43 0.92 -20.30
N TRP A 127 8.79 2.16 -19.95
CA TRP A 127 8.04 2.99 -19.02
C TRP A 127 7.86 4.40 -19.54
N ILE A 128 6.63 4.91 -19.43
CA ILE A 128 6.25 6.25 -19.85
C ILE A 128 5.79 7.04 -18.62
N GLU A 129 6.35 8.24 -18.46
CA GLU A 129 5.95 9.19 -17.42
C GLU A 129 4.51 9.65 -17.61
N ASN A 130 3.70 9.64 -16.56
CA ASN A 130 2.41 10.31 -16.53
C ASN A 130 2.62 11.82 -16.33
N ARG A 131 2.77 12.56 -17.43
CA ARG A 131 3.03 13.99 -17.40
C ARG A 131 1.89 14.79 -16.79
N ALA A 132 0.64 14.37 -16.95
CA ALA A 132 -0.51 15.08 -16.44
C ALA A 132 -0.49 15.17 -14.91
N LEU A 133 -0.17 14.06 -14.21
CA LEU A 133 0.00 14.09 -12.76
C LEU A 133 1.22 14.90 -12.36
N ASN A 134 2.31 14.71 -13.07
CA ASN A 134 3.59 15.30 -12.75
C ASN A 134 3.67 16.81 -13.01
N GLN A 135 2.83 17.34 -13.89
CA GLN A 135 2.66 18.77 -14.22
C GLN A 135 1.32 19.31 -13.70
N HIS A 136 0.74 18.65 -12.67
CA HIS A 136 -0.50 19.13 -12.06
C HIS A 136 -0.35 20.59 -11.59
N SER A 137 -1.41 21.39 -11.71
CA SER A 137 -1.41 22.82 -11.37
C SER A 137 -0.95 23.13 -9.94
N THR A 138 -1.13 22.16 -9.02
CA THR A 138 -0.70 22.30 -7.62
C THR A 138 0.70 21.74 -7.35
N ARG A 139 1.42 21.27 -8.37
CA ARG A 139 2.71 20.56 -8.20
C ARG A 139 3.72 21.31 -7.34
N ASP A 140 3.82 22.61 -7.49
CA ASP A 140 4.77 23.46 -6.75
C ASP A 140 4.42 23.57 -5.25
N GLN A 141 3.21 23.16 -4.86
CA GLN A 141 2.74 23.15 -3.47
C GLN A 141 3.05 21.81 -2.78
N TRP A 142 3.46 20.77 -3.53
CA TRP A 142 3.74 19.46 -2.95
C TRP A 142 5.07 19.47 -2.24
N GLN A 143 5.04 19.29 -0.93
CA GLN A 143 6.23 19.27 -0.10
C GLN A 143 6.50 17.83 0.36
N PRO A 144 7.77 17.38 0.38
CA PRO A 144 8.09 16.05 0.89
C PRO A 144 7.78 15.96 2.40
N GLY A 145 7.12 14.90 2.80
CA GLY A 145 7.07 14.51 4.20
C GLY A 145 8.40 13.89 4.66
N ALA A 146 8.50 13.49 5.94
CA ALA A 146 9.68 12.83 6.49
C ALA A 146 10.07 11.54 5.76
N GLY A 147 9.15 10.90 5.05
CA GLY A 147 9.38 9.69 4.23
C GLY A 147 9.67 9.96 2.75
N GLY A 148 9.68 11.20 2.31
CA GLY A 148 9.79 11.61 0.90
C GLY A 148 8.46 12.08 0.31
N LEU A 149 8.50 12.48 -0.95
CA LEU A 149 7.31 12.78 -1.77
C LEU A 149 7.05 11.56 -2.67
N ILE A 150 6.10 10.72 -2.31
CA ILE A 150 6.00 9.36 -2.82
C ILE A 150 4.60 9.07 -3.33
N VAL A 151 4.47 8.53 -4.54
CA VAL A 151 3.23 7.85 -4.97
C VAL A 151 3.29 6.42 -4.43
N HIS A 152 2.54 6.15 -3.36
CA HIS A 152 2.58 4.88 -2.63
C HIS A 152 1.32 4.03 -2.76
N SER A 153 0.19 4.59 -3.19
CA SER A 153 -1.02 3.82 -3.46
C SER A 153 -1.50 4.13 -4.86
N ILE A 154 -1.79 3.08 -5.62
CA ILE A 154 -2.38 3.15 -6.96
C ILE A 154 -3.61 2.26 -6.93
N VAL A 155 -4.79 2.85 -7.03
CA VAL A 155 -6.06 2.16 -6.92
C VAL A 155 -6.80 2.23 -8.24
N LEU A 156 -7.05 1.08 -8.84
CA LEU A 156 -7.75 0.97 -10.12
C LEU A 156 -9.22 0.62 -9.89
N ASP A 157 -10.11 1.31 -10.57
CA ASP A 157 -11.53 0.94 -10.57
C ASP A 157 -11.74 -0.32 -11.43
N PRO A 158 -12.26 -1.42 -10.90
CA PRO A 158 -12.49 -2.63 -11.67
C PRO A 158 -13.67 -2.51 -12.65
N ALA A 159 -14.66 -1.65 -12.36
CA ALA A 159 -15.84 -1.44 -13.17
C ALA A 159 -15.65 -0.36 -14.25
N ASN A 160 -14.80 0.65 -14.00
CA ASN A 160 -14.52 1.73 -14.93
C ASN A 160 -13.04 1.77 -15.33
N SER A 161 -12.73 1.35 -16.57
CA SER A 161 -11.35 1.26 -17.06
C SER A 161 -10.62 2.61 -17.17
N SER A 162 -11.33 3.72 -17.11
CA SER A 162 -10.75 5.06 -17.17
C SER A 162 -10.54 5.66 -15.78
N ARG A 163 -11.19 5.15 -14.73
CA ARG A 163 -11.12 5.71 -13.38
C ARG A 163 -10.04 5.06 -12.53
N MET A 164 -9.22 5.89 -11.92
CA MET A 164 -8.18 5.46 -11.00
C MET A 164 -7.87 6.56 -9.97
N TRP A 165 -7.31 6.14 -8.84
CA TRP A 165 -6.83 7.04 -7.80
C TRP A 165 -5.36 6.78 -7.49
N VAL A 166 -4.66 7.80 -7.07
CA VAL A 166 -3.34 7.68 -6.46
C VAL A 166 -3.32 8.45 -5.15
N ALA A 167 -2.57 7.92 -4.17
CA ALA A 167 -2.26 8.66 -2.96
C ALA A 167 -0.77 8.98 -2.91
N ILE A 168 -0.48 10.24 -2.57
CA ILE A 168 0.86 10.80 -2.56
C ILE A 168 1.16 11.32 -1.16
N SER A 169 2.24 10.85 -0.57
CA SER A 169 2.72 11.30 0.73
C SER A 169 2.98 12.82 0.68
N ALA A 170 2.26 13.55 1.56
CA ALA A 170 2.26 15.02 1.69
C ALA A 170 1.73 15.81 0.47
N ALA A 171 0.95 15.16 -0.41
CA ALA A 171 0.19 15.86 -1.46
C ALA A 171 -1.30 15.49 -1.47
N GLY A 172 -1.66 14.31 -0.89
CA GLY A 172 -3.05 13.87 -0.77
C GLY A 172 -3.46 12.81 -1.78
N VAL A 173 -4.76 12.72 -2.05
CA VAL A 173 -5.39 11.82 -3.01
C VAL A 173 -5.69 12.57 -4.31
N PHE A 174 -5.42 11.93 -5.44
CA PHE A 174 -5.76 12.42 -6.76
C PHE A 174 -6.58 11.36 -7.51
N ARG A 175 -7.57 11.80 -8.28
CA ARG A 175 -8.42 10.96 -9.11
C ARG A 175 -8.29 11.34 -10.58
N SER A 176 -8.24 10.34 -11.44
CA SER A 176 -8.40 10.46 -12.89
C SER A 176 -9.67 9.74 -13.32
N GLU A 177 -10.41 10.31 -14.27
CA GLU A 177 -11.59 9.71 -14.91
C GLU A 177 -11.33 9.37 -16.40
N ASP A 178 -10.11 9.60 -16.89
CA ASP A 178 -9.71 9.49 -18.29
C ASP A 178 -8.42 8.65 -18.50
N GLY A 179 -8.18 7.70 -17.63
CA GLY A 179 -7.04 6.78 -17.72
C GLY A 179 -5.69 7.43 -17.40
N GLY A 180 -5.69 8.54 -16.67
CA GLY A 180 -4.49 9.28 -16.28
C GLY A 180 -4.13 10.44 -17.21
N ALA A 181 -5.00 10.80 -18.18
CA ALA A 181 -4.76 11.94 -19.05
C ALA A 181 -4.97 13.29 -18.34
N SER A 182 -5.82 13.31 -17.31
CA SER A 182 -5.96 14.43 -16.38
C SER A 182 -6.17 13.92 -14.94
N TRP A 183 -5.91 14.80 -13.96
CA TRP A 183 -6.01 14.49 -12.53
C TRP A 183 -6.68 15.62 -11.77
N GLN A 184 -7.43 15.26 -10.75
CA GLN A 184 -8.08 16.19 -9.83
C GLN A 184 -7.68 15.85 -8.40
N ALA A 185 -7.33 16.86 -7.61
CA ALA A 185 -7.11 16.70 -6.18
C ALA A 185 -8.45 16.42 -5.47
N MET A 186 -8.46 15.39 -4.61
CA MET A 186 -9.66 14.86 -3.97
C MET A 186 -9.53 14.91 -2.44
N ASN A 187 -9.22 16.08 -1.90
CA ASN A 187 -8.80 16.24 -0.49
C ASN A 187 -9.76 17.10 0.35
N SER A 188 -10.93 17.49 -0.17
CA SER A 188 -11.80 18.54 0.37
C SER A 188 -12.17 18.39 1.86
N SER A 189 -12.13 17.18 2.41
CA SER A 189 -12.48 16.91 3.82
C SER A 189 -11.36 16.17 4.57
N LEU A 190 -10.18 16.03 3.99
CA LEU A 190 -9.01 15.45 4.66
C LEU A 190 -8.25 16.55 5.40
N LYS A 191 -8.02 16.35 6.68
CA LYS A 191 -7.28 17.31 7.52
C LYS A 191 -5.81 17.40 7.12
N ASN A 192 -5.33 18.64 7.04
CA ASN A 192 -3.91 18.90 6.87
C ASN A 192 -3.15 18.61 8.18
N VAL A 193 -2.04 17.88 8.07
CA VAL A 193 -1.19 17.58 9.23
C VAL A 193 -0.62 18.84 9.89
N LEU A 194 -0.33 19.88 9.12
CA LEU A 194 0.21 21.14 9.65
C LEU A 194 -0.76 21.81 10.62
N ALA A 195 -2.07 21.70 10.40
CA ALA A 195 -3.07 22.27 11.31
C ALA A 195 -3.06 21.64 12.72
N LYS A 196 -2.38 20.50 12.92
CA LYS A 196 -2.15 19.90 14.24
C LYS A 196 -1.10 20.68 15.05
N TYR A 197 -0.16 21.31 14.37
CA TYR A 197 1.00 21.96 14.98
C TYR A 197 0.98 23.49 14.84
N ASP A 198 0.23 24.01 13.87
CA ASP A 198 0.08 25.43 13.59
C ASP A 198 -1.40 25.78 13.37
N ALA A 199 -1.98 26.48 14.35
CA ALA A 199 -3.39 26.87 14.30
C ALA A 199 -3.71 27.90 13.18
N SER A 200 -2.70 28.52 12.56
CA SER A 200 -2.88 29.39 11.39
C SER A 200 -2.90 28.63 10.07
N ALA A 201 -2.51 27.34 10.05
CA ALA A 201 -2.55 26.52 8.84
C ALA A 201 -3.99 26.18 8.47
N GLU A 202 -4.27 26.21 7.17
CA GLU A 202 -5.57 25.80 6.65
C GLU A 202 -5.84 24.33 6.98
N LEU A 203 -7.03 24.03 7.53
CA LEU A 203 -7.38 22.68 7.95
C LEU A 203 -7.67 21.76 6.77
N TYR A 204 -8.25 22.26 5.70
CA TYR A 204 -8.66 21.50 4.51
C TYR A 204 -8.14 22.14 3.21
N PRO A 205 -6.81 22.26 3.00
CA PRO A 205 -6.28 22.81 1.76
C PRO A 205 -6.53 21.85 0.59
N GLU A 206 -6.43 22.36 -0.64
CA GLU A 206 -6.56 21.56 -1.85
C GLU A 206 -5.55 20.41 -1.89
N VAL A 207 -4.32 20.62 -1.45
CA VAL A 207 -3.24 19.64 -1.39
C VAL A 207 -2.40 19.81 -0.11
N GLY A 208 -1.56 18.83 0.21
CA GLY A 208 -0.68 18.85 1.39
C GLY A 208 -1.07 17.84 2.47
N GLN A 209 -2.16 17.12 2.27
CA GLN A 209 -2.57 16.05 3.20
C GLN A 209 -1.55 14.90 3.15
N CYS A 210 -1.13 14.45 4.33
CA CYS A 210 -0.22 13.33 4.45
C CYS A 210 -1.02 12.01 4.52
N VAL A 211 -1.35 11.47 3.35
CA VAL A 211 -1.98 10.16 3.25
C VAL A 211 -0.91 9.09 3.41
N HIS A 212 -1.18 8.09 4.21
CA HIS A 212 -0.27 6.97 4.46
C HIS A 212 -0.61 5.74 3.64
N HIS A 213 -1.90 5.41 3.50
CA HIS A 213 -2.36 4.32 2.65
C HIS A 213 -3.79 4.59 2.19
N LEU A 214 -4.09 4.23 0.96
CA LEU A 214 -5.40 4.33 0.33
C LEU A 214 -5.77 2.97 -0.23
N VAL A 215 -6.97 2.47 0.12
CA VAL A 215 -7.49 1.21 -0.41
C VAL A 215 -8.95 1.39 -0.84
N ARG A 216 -9.37 0.57 -1.79
CA ARG A 216 -10.76 0.48 -2.22
C ARG A 216 -11.48 -0.63 -1.45
N ALA A 217 -12.71 -0.37 -1.05
CA ALA A 217 -13.59 -1.41 -0.51
C ALA A 217 -14.01 -2.42 -1.58
N ALA A 218 -14.49 -3.57 -1.15
CA ALA A 218 -15.05 -4.60 -2.01
C ALA A 218 -16.26 -4.10 -2.83
N GLY A 219 -16.62 -4.85 -3.88
CA GLY A 219 -17.78 -4.54 -4.72
C GLY A 219 -17.52 -3.50 -5.79
N ASP A 220 -18.58 -3.02 -6.45
CA ASP A 220 -18.51 -2.08 -7.58
C ASP A 220 -18.76 -0.61 -7.16
N GLY A 221 -18.88 -0.36 -5.86
CA GLY A 221 -19.17 0.96 -5.31
C GLY A 221 -17.95 1.89 -5.28
N ASP A 222 -18.21 3.15 -4.99
CA ASP A 222 -17.23 4.24 -4.94
C ASP A 222 -16.54 4.36 -3.57
N ARG A 223 -16.69 3.34 -2.70
CA ARG A 223 -16.13 3.41 -1.36
C ARG A 223 -14.62 3.20 -1.36
N LEU A 224 -13.96 4.13 -0.67
CA LEU A 224 -12.53 4.11 -0.37
C LEU A 224 -12.31 4.27 1.13
N TYR A 225 -11.22 3.69 1.62
CA TYR A 225 -10.71 3.92 2.96
C TYR A 225 -9.30 4.50 2.87
N ALA A 226 -8.99 5.46 3.73
CA ALA A 226 -7.68 6.08 3.82
C ALA A 226 -7.19 6.16 5.27
N GLN A 227 -5.97 5.73 5.51
CA GLN A 227 -5.22 6.07 6.70
C GLN A 227 -4.38 7.30 6.38
N THR A 228 -4.50 8.32 7.19
CA THR A 228 -3.70 9.54 7.07
C THR A 228 -2.84 9.76 8.31
N HIS A 229 -2.01 10.78 8.28
CA HIS A 229 -1.27 11.24 9.45
C HIS A 229 -2.19 11.81 10.55
N TYR A 230 -3.41 12.19 10.19
CA TYR A 230 -4.37 12.88 11.07
C TYR A 230 -5.77 12.26 10.97
N GLY A 231 -5.85 10.97 11.20
CA GLY A 231 -7.09 10.20 11.25
C GLY A 231 -7.23 9.11 10.20
N THR A 232 -8.27 8.32 10.39
CA THR A 232 -8.73 7.31 9.45
C THR A 232 -10.02 7.82 8.80
N TYR A 233 -10.14 7.65 7.49
CA TYR A 233 -11.22 8.23 6.70
C TYR A 233 -11.88 7.21 5.79
N ARG A 234 -13.15 7.47 5.49
CA ARG A 234 -13.95 6.78 4.47
C ARG A 234 -14.53 7.79 3.49
N SER A 235 -14.52 7.46 2.22
CA SER A 235 -15.29 8.11 1.17
C SER A 235 -16.31 7.12 0.62
N ASP A 236 -17.52 7.58 0.30
CA ASP A 236 -18.58 6.78 -0.34
C ASP A 236 -18.89 7.30 -1.76
N ASP A 237 -18.12 8.27 -2.27
CA ASP A 237 -18.36 9.00 -3.51
C ASP A 237 -17.11 9.14 -4.39
N GLY A 238 -16.23 8.14 -4.34
CA GLY A 238 -15.01 8.11 -5.16
C GLY A 238 -14.00 9.18 -4.78
N ALA A 239 -13.85 9.47 -3.50
CA ALA A 239 -12.98 10.47 -2.91
C ALA A 239 -13.45 11.94 -3.07
N SER A 240 -14.68 12.19 -3.56
CA SER A 240 -15.20 13.56 -3.68
C SER A 240 -15.38 14.22 -2.31
N THR A 241 -15.82 13.42 -1.31
CA THR A 241 -15.86 13.82 0.11
C THR A 241 -15.35 12.71 1.01
N TRP A 242 -14.85 13.08 2.19
CA TRP A 242 -14.34 12.16 3.19
C TRP A 242 -15.03 12.33 4.52
N THR A 243 -15.39 11.23 5.14
CA THR A 243 -15.91 11.15 6.51
C THR A 243 -14.80 10.61 7.41
N GLU A 244 -14.47 11.34 8.47
CA GLU A 244 -13.54 10.83 9.49
C GLU A 244 -14.22 9.70 10.27
N ILE A 245 -13.50 8.58 10.43
CA ILE A 245 -13.95 7.37 11.12
C ILE A 245 -12.95 6.95 12.21
N THR A 246 -12.26 7.89 12.80
CA THR A 246 -11.24 7.67 13.83
C THR A 246 -11.84 7.35 15.20
N GLU A 247 -13.09 7.73 15.46
CA GLU A 247 -13.75 7.50 16.76
C GLU A 247 -13.75 6.01 17.14
N GLY A 248 -13.36 5.71 18.37
CA GLY A 248 -13.21 4.34 18.89
C GLY A 248 -11.83 3.72 18.67
N LEU A 249 -10.94 4.37 17.91
CA LEU A 249 -9.53 3.99 17.83
C LEU A 249 -8.70 4.63 18.97
N PRO A 250 -7.61 3.97 19.43
CA PRO A 250 -6.80 4.48 20.53
C PRO A 250 -5.89 5.67 20.14
N SER A 251 -5.77 5.96 18.86
CA SER A 251 -5.02 7.10 18.32
C SER A 251 -5.50 7.46 16.92
N ASP A 252 -5.24 8.70 16.49
CA ASP A 252 -5.50 9.21 15.15
C ASP A 252 -4.39 8.85 14.14
N PHE A 253 -3.28 8.29 14.61
CA PHE A 253 -2.12 7.98 13.79
C PHE A 253 -2.01 6.48 13.50
N GLY A 254 -1.74 6.15 12.26
CA GLY A 254 -1.45 4.81 11.78
C GLY A 254 -0.76 4.87 10.43
N MET A 255 -0.26 3.72 9.96
CA MET A 255 0.43 3.66 8.67
C MET A 255 -0.35 2.86 7.63
N MET A 256 -1.13 1.88 8.05
CA MET A 256 -1.75 0.89 7.17
C MET A 256 -3.26 0.86 7.35
N ILE A 257 -3.94 0.53 6.26
CA ILE A 257 -5.34 0.14 6.25
C ILE A 257 -5.50 -0.96 5.19
N ALA A 258 -6.32 -1.97 5.48
CA ALA A 258 -6.67 -3.00 4.51
C ALA A 258 -8.20 -3.16 4.47
N ALA A 259 -8.76 -3.34 3.28
CA ALA A 259 -10.19 -3.60 3.11
C ALA A 259 -10.43 -5.12 3.04
N HIS A 260 -11.61 -5.55 3.49
CA HIS A 260 -12.05 -6.92 3.32
C HIS A 260 -12.33 -7.22 1.83
N PRO A 261 -11.97 -8.40 1.31
CA PRO A 261 -12.04 -8.68 -0.12
C PRO A 261 -13.48 -8.77 -0.68
N THR A 262 -14.46 -9.07 0.15
CA THR A 262 -15.87 -9.30 -0.27
C THR A 262 -16.90 -8.47 0.48
N ASP A 263 -16.53 -7.85 1.62
CA ASP A 263 -17.43 -7.02 2.43
C ASP A 263 -16.95 -5.56 2.43
N GLN A 264 -17.72 -4.68 1.82
CA GLN A 264 -17.37 -3.27 1.69
C GLN A 264 -17.38 -2.50 3.03
N ASP A 265 -18.11 -2.99 4.03
CA ASP A 265 -18.24 -2.34 5.34
C ASP A 265 -17.14 -2.76 6.32
N THR A 266 -16.33 -3.74 5.93
CA THR A 266 -15.25 -4.29 6.75
C THR A 266 -13.88 -3.77 6.31
N ALA A 267 -13.13 -3.22 7.28
CA ALA A 267 -11.75 -2.78 7.09
C ALA A 267 -10.92 -3.03 8.37
N PHE A 268 -9.59 -3.04 8.20
CA PHE A 268 -8.62 -3.31 9.26
C PHE A 268 -7.59 -2.20 9.33
N VAL A 269 -7.25 -1.75 10.53
CA VAL A 269 -6.19 -0.76 10.79
C VAL A 269 -5.31 -1.21 11.97
N LEU A 270 -4.08 -0.69 12.02
CA LEU A 270 -3.19 -0.86 13.16
C LEU A 270 -2.75 0.53 13.63
N PRO A 271 -3.43 1.11 14.62
CA PRO A 271 -3.06 2.41 15.18
C PRO A 271 -1.70 2.36 15.89
N LEU A 272 -0.95 3.45 15.75
CA LEU A 272 0.32 3.68 16.44
C LEU A 272 0.18 4.92 17.33
N GLN A 273 0.98 5.04 18.37
CA GLN A 273 0.86 6.08 19.40
C GLN A 273 0.96 7.50 18.84
N GLY A 274 1.81 7.72 17.84
CA GLY A 274 2.00 9.03 17.19
C GLY A 274 3.13 9.00 16.17
N ALA A 275 3.31 10.12 15.50
CA ALA A 275 4.30 10.27 14.43
C ALA A 275 5.75 10.15 14.93
N GLU A 276 5.99 10.59 16.13
CA GLU A 276 7.33 10.62 16.76
C GLU A 276 7.74 9.25 17.28
N PHE A 277 6.80 8.50 17.85
CA PHE A 277 7.12 7.25 18.56
C PHE A 277 6.60 5.98 17.89
N ARG A 278 5.84 6.03 16.87
CA ARG A 278 5.37 4.97 15.92
C ARG A 278 5.34 3.54 16.46
N VAL A 279 4.89 3.37 17.70
CA VAL A 279 4.74 2.06 18.37
C VAL A 279 3.28 1.86 18.77
N PRO A 280 2.84 0.61 19.02
CA PRO A 280 1.47 0.35 19.47
C PRO A 280 1.16 1.08 20.78
N PRO A 281 -0.03 1.69 20.91
CA PRO A 281 -0.47 2.31 22.17
C PRO A 281 -0.40 1.32 23.33
N GLU A 282 0.04 1.79 24.49
CA GLU A 282 0.23 1.01 25.72
C GLU A 282 1.25 -0.15 25.61
N GLY A 283 2.07 -0.21 24.53
CA GLY A 283 2.93 -1.35 24.25
C GLY A 283 2.15 -2.65 23.96
N LYS A 284 0.91 -2.54 23.48
CA LYS A 284 0.01 -3.66 23.17
C LYS A 284 -0.29 -3.68 21.67
N LEU A 285 0.16 -4.71 20.99
CA LEU A 285 -0.09 -4.86 19.56
C LEU A 285 -1.54 -5.30 19.33
N ARG A 286 -2.31 -4.48 18.63
CA ARG A 286 -3.71 -4.73 18.30
C ARG A 286 -4.00 -4.28 16.90
N VAL A 287 -4.68 -5.12 16.13
CA VAL A 287 -5.38 -4.72 14.90
C VAL A 287 -6.79 -4.32 15.30
N TYR A 288 -7.37 -3.34 14.66
CA TYR A 288 -8.76 -2.93 14.85
C TYR A 288 -9.53 -3.23 13.58
N ARG A 289 -10.71 -3.84 13.74
CA ARG A 289 -11.64 -4.16 12.65
C ARG A 289 -12.91 -3.35 12.81
N THR A 290 -13.38 -2.73 11.74
CA THR A 290 -14.75 -2.30 11.58
C THR A 290 -15.51 -3.31 10.73
N THR A 291 -16.81 -3.49 10.97
CA THR A 291 -17.77 -4.25 10.15
C THR A 291 -19.01 -3.42 9.84
N ASP A 292 -18.92 -2.12 10.09
CA ASP A 292 -20.01 -1.15 9.95
C ASP A 292 -19.53 0.16 9.28
N ALA A 293 -18.53 0.02 8.40
CA ALA A 293 -17.96 1.12 7.64
C ALA A 293 -17.33 2.23 8.52
N GLY A 294 -16.74 1.86 9.65
CA GLY A 294 -16.01 2.77 10.53
C GLY A 294 -16.88 3.48 11.57
N ARG A 295 -18.16 3.06 11.76
CA ARG A 295 -18.98 3.59 12.85
C ARG A 295 -18.53 3.08 14.22
N SER A 296 -17.95 1.89 14.25
CA SER A 296 -17.33 1.29 15.43
C SER A 296 -16.09 0.47 15.07
N TRP A 297 -15.21 0.29 16.06
CA TRP A 297 -13.97 -0.47 15.91
C TRP A 297 -13.80 -1.50 17.01
N GLN A 298 -13.55 -2.75 16.64
CA GLN A 298 -13.27 -3.86 17.54
C GLN A 298 -11.77 -4.12 17.61
N PRO A 299 -11.14 -4.10 18.80
CA PRO A 299 -9.76 -4.51 18.96
C PRO A 299 -9.60 -6.03 18.84
N LEU A 300 -8.64 -6.46 18.03
CA LEU A 300 -8.29 -7.85 17.76
C LEU A 300 -6.87 -8.10 18.28
N SER A 301 -6.72 -8.89 19.33
CA SER A 301 -5.43 -9.06 20.00
C SER A 301 -5.05 -10.52 20.29
N LYS A 302 -5.96 -11.46 20.10
CA LYS A 302 -5.72 -12.88 20.40
C LYS A 302 -4.55 -13.43 19.58
N GLY A 303 -3.44 -13.77 20.26
CA GLY A 303 -2.21 -14.25 19.61
C GLY A 303 -1.20 -13.16 19.27
N LEU A 304 -1.52 -11.86 19.50
CA LEU A 304 -0.59 -10.74 19.39
C LEU A 304 0.03 -10.39 20.76
N PRO A 305 1.28 -9.89 20.83
CA PRO A 305 1.92 -9.44 22.05
C PRO A 305 1.11 -8.34 22.75
N GLN A 306 0.82 -8.52 24.06
CA GLN A 306 0.01 -7.61 24.85
C GLN A 306 0.81 -6.89 25.96
N SER A 307 2.13 -6.95 25.87
CA SER A 307 3.08 -6.16 26.65
C SER A 307 4.37 -5.98 25.87
N ASP A 308 5.07 -4.89 26.11
CA ASP A 308 6.39 -4.61 25.58
C ASP A 308 6.50 -4.69 24.05
N ALA A 309 5.40 -4.40 23.35
CA ALA A 309 5.32 -4.43 21.90
C ALA A 309 5.74 -3.07 21.33
N TYR A 310 7.03 -2.85 21.12
CA TYR A 310 7.61 -1.60 20.62
C TYR A 310 8.00 -1.69 19.13
N MET A 311 7.27 -2.46 18.34
CA MET A 311 7.43 -2.51 16.90
C MET A 311 6.52 -1.51 16.20
N GLY A 312 6.99 -0.94 15.09
CA GLY A 312 6.17 -0.13 14.19
C GLY A 312 5.81 -0.89 12.91
N THR A 313 5.09 -0.21 12.04
CA THR A 313 4.69 -0.75 10.72
C THR A 313 4.91 0.29 9.64
N TYR A 314 5.01 -0.15 8.39
CA TYR A 314 5.08 0.74 7.22
C TYR A 314 3.76 0.72 6.44
N ARG A 315 3.60 1.66 5.49
CA ARG A 315 2.35 1.96 4.78
C ARG A 315 1.69 0.75 4.14
N GLU A 316 2.46 -0.03 3.39
CA GLU A 316 1.97 -1.14 2.58
C GLU A 316 2.20 -2.51 3.24
N ALA A 317 2.46 -2.52 4.55
CA ALA A 317 2.77 -3.74 5.27
C ALA A 317 1.54 -4.48 5.83
N MET A 318 0.33 -4.23 5.30
CA MET A 318 -0.88 -4.98 5.63
C MET A 318 -1.69 -5.25 4.37
N CYS A 319 -2.21 -6.49 4.26
CA CYS A 319 -3.14 -6.86 3.20
C CYS A 319 -4.14 -7.92 3.67
N THR A 320 -5.15 -8.17 2.83
CA THR A 320 -6.07 -9.32 2.94
C THR A 320 -5.87 -10.24 1.74
N ASP A 321 -6.22 -11.53 1.88
CA ASP A 321 -6.35 -12.43 0.74
C ASP A 321 -7.77 -12.38 0.13
N GLY A 322 -8.05 -13.20 -0.88
CA GLY A 322 -9.32 -13.18 -1.60
C GLY A 322 -10.42 -14.09 -1.04
N PHE A 323 -10.22 -14.72 0.12
CA PHE A 323 -11.25 -15.59 0.69
C PHE A 323 -12.36 -14.79 1.37
N GLU A 324 -13.59 -15.34 1.38
CA GLU A 324 -14.73 -14.78 2.13
C GLU A 324 -14.43 -14.72 3.63
N ASN A 325 -13.85 -15.77 4.20
CA ASN A 325 -13.25 -15.73 5.53
C ASN A 325 -11.81 -15.22 5.39
N ALA A 326 -11.65 -13.92 5.30
CA ALA A 326 -10.41 -13.31 4.86
C ALA A 326 -9.20 -13.68 5.73
N GLY A 327 -8.12 -14.03 5.07
CA GLY A 327 -6.80 -13.95 5.66
C GLY A 327 -6.39 -12.49 5.78
N VAL A 328 -5.89 -12.11 6.94
CA VAL A 328 -5.34 -10.77 7.18
C VAL A 328 -3.88 -10.93 7.59
N TYR A 329 -3.01 -10.18 6.93
CA TYR A 329 -1.56 -10.30 7.09
C TYR A 329 -0.94 -8.95 7.36
N PHE A 330 0.02 -8.88 8.27
CA PHE A 330 0.81 -7.66 8.42
C PHE A 330 2.26 -7.94 8.82
N GLY A 331 3.15 -7.04 8.42
CA GLY A 331 4.57 -7.05 8.73
C GLY A 331 4.98 -5.87 9.60
N THR A 332 6.07 -6.06 10.35
CA THR A 332 6.60 -5.05 11.25
C THR A 332 7.97 -4.53 10.79
N ASN A 333 8.34 -3.34 11.26
CA ASN A 333 9.67 -2.77 11.04
C ASN A 333 10.79 -3.51 11.78
N THR A 334 10.43 -4.51 12.58
CA THR A 334 11.35 -5.39 13.33
C THR A 334 11.39 -6.82 12.74
N GLY A 335 10.76 -7.03 11.55
CA GLY A 335 10.93 -8.26 10.76
C GLY A 335 9.96 -9.40 11.08
N GLN A 336 8.95 -9.18 11.93
CA GLN A 336 7.91 -10.18 12.15
C GLN A 336 6.81 -10.06 11.11
N VAL A 337 6.25 -11.21 10.71
CA VAL A 337 5.01 -11.27 9.91
C VAL A 337 3.97 -12.04 10.73
N TYR A 338 2.81 -11.44 10.85
CA TYR A 338 1.63 -12.01 11.51
C TYR A 338 0.55 -12.35 10.48
N ALA A 339 -0.14 -13.44 10.72
CA ALA A 339 -1.23 -13.93 9.87
C ALA A 339 -2.45 -14.29 10.73
N SER A 340 -3.62 -13.92 10.25
CA SER A 340 -4.91 -14.42 10.70
C SER A 340 -5.57 -15.14 9.52
N ALA A 341 -6.21 -16.28 9.76
CA ALA A 341 -6.99 -17.01 8.75
C ALA A 341 -8.51 -16.87 8.97
N ASN A 342 -8.93 -15.93 9.84
CA ASN A 342 -10.32 -15.84 10.29
C ASN A 342 -10.71 -14.37 10.58
N ASN A 343 -10.59 -13.52 9.57
CA ASN A 343 -11.00 -12.10 9.66
C ASN A 343 -10.36 -11.33 10.82
N GLY A 344 -9.15 -11.73 11.28
CA GLY A 344 -8.47 -11.08 12.39
C GLY A 344 -8.85 -11.61 13.79
N ASP A 345 -9.78 -12.56 13.92
CA ASP A 345 -10.25 -13.04 15.23
C ASP A 345 -9.14 -13.72 16.05
N SER A 346 -8.14 -14.28 15.39
CA SER A 346 -6.93 -14.80 16.02
C SER A 346 -5.71 -14.69 15.11
N TRP A 347 -4.55 -14.49 15.72
CA TRP A 347 -3.30 -14.22 15.03
C TRP A 347 -2.22 -15.24 15.40
N ARG A 348 -1.33 -15.50 14.45
CA ARG A 348 -0.08 -16.17 14.74
C ARG A 348 1.07 -15.44 14.04
N ARG A 349 2.22 -15.46 14.63
CA ARG A 349 3.46 -15.03 14.01
C ARG A 349 3.96 -16.16 13.10
N ILE A 350 4.07 -15.89 11.80
CA ILE A 350 4.47 -16.90 10.81
C ILE A 350 5.96 -16.82 10.45
N THR A 351 6.61 -15.68 10.72
CA THR A 351 8.07 -15.54 10.72
C THR A 351 8.49 -14.38 11.62
N SER A 352 9.73 -14.39 12.11
CA SER A 352 10.23 -13.42 13.12
C SER A 352 11.55 -12.75 12.79
N ASP A 353 12.29 -13.24 11.79
CA ASP A 353 13.69 -12.85 11.64
C ASP A 353 13.98 -12.31 10.23
N LEU A 354 12.96 -11.74 9.58
CA LEU A 354 13.13 -11.02 8.32
C LEU A 354 13.74 -9.63 8.57
N PRO A 355 14.37 -9.01 7.56
CA PRO A 355 14.65 -7.59 7.62
C PRO A 355 13.35 -6.77 7.79
N PRO A 356 13.42 -5.46 8.15
CA PRO A 356 12.24 -4.60 8.26
C PRO A 356 11.30 -4.76 7.07
N VAL A 357 10.03 -5.12 7.34
CA VAL A 357 9.02 -5.41 6.30
C VAL A 357 8.45 -4.12 5.78
N SER A 358 8.67 -3.82 4.50
CA SER A 358 8.20 -2.62 3.81
C SER A 358 6.76 -2.79 3.30
N SER A 359 6.44 -3.96 2.76
CA SER A 359 5.13 -4.28 2.18
C SER A 359 4.79 -5.76 2.31
N ILE A 360 3.49 -6.06 2.28
CA ILE A 360 2.96 -7.42 2.09
C ILE A 360 1.80 -7.35 1.10
N SER A 361 1.81 -8.21 0.10
CA SER A 361 0.66 -8.47 -0.76
C SER A 361 0.33 -9.95 -0.77
N ALA A 362 -0.95 -10.30 -0.87
CA ALA A 362 -1.43 -11.68 -0.90
C ALA A 362 -2.05 -11.99 -2.27
N THR A 363 -1.74 -13.15 -2.82
CA THR A 363 -2.33 -13.63 -4.07
C THR A 363 -2.78 -15.08 -3.92
N LEU A 364 -3.98 -15.38 -4.43
CA LEU A 364 -4.48 -16.75 -4.56
C LEU A 364 -4.05 -17.30 -5.92
N LEU A 365 -3.37 -18.44 -5.90
CA LEU A 365 -3.01 -19.18 -7.10
C LEU A 365 -3.82 -20.48 -7.12
N GLY A 366 -4.64 -20.64 -8.17
CA GLY A 366 -5.46 -21.83 -8.41
C GLY A 366 -4.77 -22.91 -9.21
#